data_d7a54e789903d77aacfb3b97b4aaedf6
#
_entry.id   d7a54e789903d77aacfb3b97b4aaedf6
#
_cell.length_a   1.000
_cell.length_b   1.000
_cell.length_c   1.000
_cell.angle_alpha   90.00
_cell.angle_beta   90.00
_cell.angle_gamma   90.00
#
_symmetry.space_group_name_H-M   'P 1'
#
loop_
_entity.id
_entity.type
_entity.pdbx_description
1 polymer ?
#
loop_
_entity_poly.entity_id
_entity_poly.type
_entity_poly.pdbx_seq_one_letter_code
_entity_poly.pdbx_strand_id
1 'polypeptide(L)'
;ECRSANASREIPLYSTALEPDVPFAVECRNTFNFYHFLTEALPQLTLLDGLDFQGNIYFHFPNAEEKHRPFTEAFVEALFPEYTGRVFFERAPKEYDRVLTAYDFLGGHAQMPKEMLAGIAALAPAAVDQDEDLLNTRSNANLAMNSVSSMLLALRDRALAAIEGEEFPHLPRRFFVGRDSRQSRDRHMAGEDLLLEHLGLFDFEYVVFENLHPLEQVALMARAEVMISYHGAGFANMLFASPDAHVIEIGTLQTAQFRWGDFWPLANASQCRYISFFADFNAEDPLVEPHFSKDSIVPVAVSEVA
;
A
#
# COMPACT_ATOMS: atom_id res chain seq x y z
N GLU A 1 7.76 -18.16 -6.64
CA GLU A 1 8.97 -18.91 -7.07
C GLU A 1 10.13 -18.73 -6.10
N CYS A 2 10.43 -17.54 -5.59
CA CYS A 2 11.44 -17.33 -4.54
C CYS A 2 11.18 -18.16 -3.27
N ARG A 3 9.93 -18.37 -2.89
CA ARG A 3 9.54 -19.14 -1.71
C ARG A 3 10.01 -20.60 -1.77
N SER A 4 9.84 -21.25 -2.92
CA SER A 4 10.24 -22.65 -3.07
C SER A 4 11.75 -22.83 -3.23
N ALA A 5 12.44 -21.83 -3.79
CA ALA A 5 13.88 -21.85 -3.92
C ALA A 5 14.61 -21.65 -2.58
N ASN A 6 14.04 -20.88 -1.66
CA ASN A 6 14.64 -20.59 -0.36
C ASN A 6 14.35 -21.67 0.70
N ALA A 7 13.32 -22.49 0.53
CA ALA A 7 12.99 -23.55 1.49
C ALA A 7 14.06 -24.64 1.62
N SER A 8 15.00 -24.74 0.69
CA SER A 8 16.05 -25.77 0.64
C SER A 8 17.49 -25.22 0.71
N ARG A 9 17.66 -23.91 0.87
CA ARG A 9 18.99 -23.29 0.93
C ARG A 9 19.32 -22.83 2.34
N GLU A 10 20.58 -23.02 2.73
CA GLU A 10 21.13 -22.35 3.90
C GLU A 10 20.91 -20.84 3.75
N ILE A 11 20.48 -20.20 4.82
CA ILE A 11 20.32 -18.74 4.85
C ILE A 11 21.66 -18.13 4.52
N PRO A 12 21.80 -17.33 3.46
CA PRO A 12 23.06 -16.73 3.12
C PRO A 12 23.56 -15.88 4.28
N LEU A 13 24.82 -16.09 4.66
CA LEU A 13 25.47 -15.26 5.67
C LEU A 13 25.53 -13.83 5.13
N TYR A 14 24.89 -12.92 5.85
CA TYR A 14 24.96 -11.50 5.53
C TYR A 14 26.40 -11.00 5.74
N SER A 15 27.00 -10.45 4.69
CA SER A 15 28.21 -9.68 4.85
C SER A 15 27.85 -8.34 5.48
N THR A 16 28.51 -7.96 6.56
CA THR A 16 28.36 -6.62 7.17
C THR A 16 29.17 -5.56 6.43
N ALA A 17 30.03 -5.96 5.48
CA ALA A 17 30.76 -5.02 4.64
C ALA A 17 29.93 -4.75 3.37
N LEU A 18 29.30 -3.59 3.32
CA LEU A 18 28.63 -3.11 2.12
C LEU A 18 29.72 -2.72 1.11
N GLU A 19 29.80 -3.43 -0.01
CA GLU A 19 30.60 -2.96 -1.14
C GLU A 19 29.77 -1.93 -1.91
N PRO A 20 30.28 -0.72 -2.10
CA PRO A 20 29.44 0.39 -2.62
C PRO A 20 28.91 0.16 -4.03
N ASP A 21 29.58 -0.67 -4.83
CA ASP A 21 29.23 -0.91 -6.24
C ASP A 21 28.30 -2.11 -6.47
N VAL A 22 27.95 -2.86 -5.43
CA VAL A 22 27.04 -4.00 -5.56
C VAL A 22 25.64 -3.48 -5.89
N PRO A 23 24.98 -4.00 -6.95
CA PRO A 23 23.63 -3.55 -7.29
C PRO A 23 22.61 -3.89 -6.20
N PHE A 24 21.59 -3.04 -6.05
CA PHE A 24 20.46 -3.26 -5.16
C PHE A 24 19.25 -3.70 -5.98
N ALA A 25 18.69 -4.86 -5.69
CA ALA A 25 17.48 -5.35 -6.33
C ALA A 25 16.28 -5.18 -5.39
N VAL A 26 15.33 -4.40 -5.86
CA VAL A 26 14.04 -4.17 -5.19
C VAL A 26 13.07 -5.26 -5.60
N GLU A 27 12.65 -6.07 -4.65
CA GLU A 27 11.64 -7.08 -4.86
C GLU A 27 10.26 -6.52 -4.51
N CYS A 28 9.31 -6.68 -5.42
CA CYS A 28 7.91 -6.41 -5.16
C CYS A 28 7.06 -7.36 -5.98
N ARG A 29 6.09 -7.99 -5.33
CA ARG A 29 5.19 -8.94 -6.00
C ARG A 29 4.28 -8.30 -7.06
N ASN A 30 4.10 -6.97 -7.03
CA ASN A 30 3.17 -6.28 -7.93
C ASN A 30 3.52 -4.79 -8.07
N THR A 31 4.70 -4.49 -8.64
CA THR A 31 5.22 -3.12 -8.80
C THR A 31 4.39 -2.21 -9.70
N PHE A 32 3.51 -2.75 -10.53
CA PHE A 32 2.59 -1.95 -11.35
C PHE A 32 1.32 -1.52 -10.59
N ASN A 33 1.08 -2.04 -9.38
CA ASN A 33 0.01 -1.60 -8.50
C ASN A 33 0.54 -0.53 -7.54
N PHE A 34 -0.11 0.61 -7.49
CA PHE A 34 0.32 1.76 -6.70
C PHE A 34 0.49 1.42 -5.21
N TYR A 35 -0.45 0.66 -4.62
CA TYR A 35 -0.36 0.24 -3.22
C TYR A 35 0.92 -0.55 -2.97
N HIS A 36 1.15 -1.61 -3.73
CA HIS A 36 2.33 -2.47 -3.54
C HIS A 36 3.64 -1.74 -3.84
N PHE A 37 3.64 -0.87 -4.83
CA PHE A 37 4.81 -0.05 -5.11
C PHE A 37 5.15 0.87 -3.92
N LEU A 38 4.16 1.63 -3.44
CA LEU A 38 4.38 2.63 -2.39
C LEU A 38 4.65 1.99 -1.01
N THR A 39 4.09 0.80 -0.73
CA THR A 39 4.18 0.18 0.59
C THR A 39 5.18 -0.96 0.69
N GLU A 40 5.55 -1.59 -0.42
CA GLU A 40 6.42 -2.76 -0.43
C GLU A 40 7.74 -2.51 -1.18
N ALA A 41 7.72 -1.82 -2.33
CA ALA A 41 8.89 -1.64 -3.16
C ALA A 41 9.67 -0.37 -2.82
N LEU A 42 9.02 0.79 -2.89
CA LEU A 42 9.67 2.08 -2.68
C LEU A 42 10.33 2.23 -1.29
N PRO A 43 9.72 1.75 -0.19
CA PRO A 43 10.31 1.86 1.14
C PRO A 43 11.66 1.14 1.28
N GLN A 44 11.94 0.13 0.45
CA GLN A 44 13.22 -0.57 0.50
C GLN A 44 14.41 0.34 0.21
N LEU A 45 14.21 1.42 -0.53
CA LEU A 45 15.27 2.39 -0.81
C LEU A 45 15.75 3.11 0.45
N THR A 46 14.93 3.22 1.48
CA THR A 46 15.32 3.83 2.76
C THR A 46 16.40 3.03 3.49
N LEU A 47 16.61 1.76 3.15
CA LEU A 47 17.69 0.95 3.70
C LEU A 47 19.06 1.41 3.22
N LEU A 48 19.12 2.18 2.15
CA LEU A 48 20.35 2.75 1.61
C LEU A 48 20.71 4.10 2.27
N ASP A 49 19.80 4.65 3.08
CA ASP A 49 20.02 5.92 3.76
C ASP A 49 21.22 5.83 4.73
N GLY A 50 22.11 6.80 4.64
CA GLY A 50 23.33 6.83 5.45
C GLY A 50 24.42 5.87 5.01
N LEU A 51 24.24 5.13 3.92
CA LEU A 51 25.24 4.27 3.30
C LEU A 51 25.89 5.01 2.12
N ASP A 52 27.20 4.80 1.94
CA ASP A 52 27.92 5.27 0.73
C ASP A 52 27.61 4.33 -0.44
N PHE A 53 26.32 4.26 -0.81
CA PHE A 53 25.86 3.37 -1.87
C PHE A 53 26.01 4.02 -3.24
N GLN A 54 26.80 3.38 -4.13
CA GLN A 54 27.10 3.84 -5.47
C GLN A 54 26.56 2.91 -6.57
N GLY A 55 26.01 1.77 -6.19
CA GLY A 55 25.50 0.77 -7.12
C GLY A 55 24.24 1.22 -7.87
N ASN A 56 23.87 0.46 -8.87
CA ASN A 56 22.60 0.61 -9.56
C ASN A 56 21.45 -0.03 -8.77
N ILE A 57 20.26 0.52 -8.91
CA ILE A 57 19.04 0.04 -8.28
C ILE A 57 18.12 -0.53 -9.35
N TYR A 58 17.65 -1.74 -9.16
CA TYR A 58 16.80 -2.44 -10.12
C TYR A 58 15.46 -2.81 -9.49
N PHE A 59 14.38 -2.23 -10.02
CA PHE A 59 13.04 -2.67 -9.72
C PHE A 59 12.63 -3.78 -10.69
N HIS A 60 12.35 -4.96 -10.15
CA HIS A 60 11.96 -6.12 -10.95
C HIS A 60 10.45 -6.28 -11.05
N PHE A 61 9.95 -6.40 -12.27
CA PHE A 61 8.53 -6.65 -12.55
C PHE A 61 8.27 -8.16 -12.61
N PRO A 62 7.21 -8.64 -11.94
CA PRO A 62 6.88 -10.06 -11.94
C PRO A 62 6.39 -10.56 -13.30
N ASN A 63 5.92 -9.66 -14.16
CA ASN A 63 5.42 -9.96 -15.49
C ASN A 63 6.14 -9.12 -16.54
N ALA A 64 6.93 -9.77 -17.39
CA ALA A 64 7.71 -9.12 -18.43
C ALA A 64 6.86 -8.42 -19.52
N GLU A 65 5.59 -8.79 -19.69
CA GLU A 65 4.68 -8.18 -20.65
C GLU A 65 4.15 -6.83 -20.18
N GLU A 66 4.10 -6.60 -18.87
CA GLU A 66 3.60 -5.35 -18.32
C GLU A 66 4.70 -4.28 -18.22
N LYS A 67 4.35 -3.05 -18.53
CA LYS A 67 5.23 -1.90 -18.35
C LYS A 67 5.06 -1.35 -16.94
N HIS A 68 6.15 -0.83 -16.39
CA HIS A 68 6.05 0.01 -15.21
C HIS A 68 5.14 1.22 -15.47
N ARG A 69 4.53 1.72 -14.41
CA ARG A 69 3.62 2.87 -14.51
C ARG A 69 4.39 4.18 -14.28
N PRO A 70 3.94 5.29 -14.88
CA PRO A 70 4.62 6.58 -14.73
C PRO A 70 4.81 7.02 -13.27
N PHE A 71 3.92 6.66 -12.38
CA PHE A 71 4.05 6.99 -10.96
C PHE A 71 5.30 6.39 -10.32
N THR A 72 5.81 5.24 -10.81
CA THR A 72 7.00 4.61 -10.21
C THR A 72 8.24 5.48 -10.38
N GLU A 73 8.45 6.02 -11.59
CA GLU A 73 9.53 6.97 -11.86
C GLU A 73 9.33 8.25 -11.07
N ALA A 74 8.12 8.82 -11.14
CA ALA A 74 7.81 10.09 -10.50
C ALA A 74 8.03 10.07 -8.97
N PHE A 75 7.63 9.00 -8.28
CA PHE A 75 7.85 8.87 -6.84
C PHE A 75 9.32 8.66 -6.48
N VAL A 76 10.08 7.90 -7.29
CA VAL A 76 11.52 7.76 -7.09
C VAL A 76 12.22 9.10 -7.27
N GLU A 77 11.94 9.83 -8.33
CA GLU A 77 12.52 11.14 -8.59
C GLU A 77 12.18 12.16 -7.49
N ALA A 78 10.93 12.15 -7.03
CA ALA A 78 10.46 13.09 -6.01
C ALA A 78 11.03 12.81 -4.62
N LEU A 79 11.14 11.55 -4.23
CA LEU A 79 11.51 11.17 -2.86
C LEU A 79 12.96 10.67 -2.72
N PHE A 80 13.61 10.26 -3.81
CA PHE A 80 14.98 9.74 -3.83
C PHE A 80 15.79 10.36 -4.98
N PRO A 81 15.85 11.70 -5.08
CA PRO A 81 16.53 12.38 -6.19
C PRO A 81 18.03 12.03 -6.28
N GLU A 82 18.66 11.62 -5.18
CA GLU A 82 20.06 11.20 -5.12
C GLU A 82 20.35 9.94 -5.95
N TYR A 83 19.31 9.16 -6.28
CA TYR A 83 19.44 7.94 -7.10
C TYR A 83 19.05 8.16 -8.56
N THR A 84 18.73 9.40 -8.95
CA THR A 84 18.41 9.73 -10.35
C THR A 84 19.53 9.27 -11.28
N GLY A 85 19.16 8.59 -12.38
CA GLY A 85 20.10 8.02 -13.34
C GLY A 85 20.70 6.67 -12.96
N ARG A 86 20.45 6.17 -11.74
CA ARG A 86 20.91 4.85 -11.28
C ARG A 86 19.76 3.87 -10.99
N VAL A 87 18.52 4.27 -11.22
CA VAL A 87 17.32 3.44 -11.06
C VAL A 87 16.88 2.89 -12.40
N PHE A 88 16.65 1.60 -12.44
CA PHE A 88 16.24 0.85 -13.63
C PHE A 88 15.01 0.01 -13.33
N PHE A 89 14.10 -0.06 -14.29
CA PHE A 89 12.89 -0.87 -14.21
C PHE A 89 13.03 -2.07 -15.15
N GLU A 90 13.36 -3.22 -14.58
CA GLU A 90 13.69 -4.43 -15.33
C GLU A 90 12.45 -5.30 -15.56
N ARG A 91 12.24 -5.65 -16.82
CA ARG A 91 11.12 -6.50 -17.25
C ARG A 91 11.52 -7.93 -17.55
N ALA A 92 12.81 -8.16 -17.78
CA ALA A 92 13.36 -9.46 -18.04
C ALA A 92 14.09 -10.02 -16.78
N PRO A 93 14.15 -11.34 -16.63
CA PRO A 93 15.01 -11.94 -15.62
C PRO A 93 16.44 -11.46 -15.78
N LYS A 94 17.10 -11.14 -14.67
CA LYS A 94 18.47 -10.68 -14.63
C LYS A 94 19.24 -11.52 -13.63
N GLU A 95 20.42 -11.95 -14.02
CA GLU A 95 21.35 -12.66 -13.16
C GLU A 95 22.36 -11.68 -12.57
N TYR A 96 22.70 -11.90 -11.33
CA TYR A 96 23.68 -11.11 -10.59
C TYR A 96 24.72 -12.03 -9.98
N ASP A 97 26.00 -11.73 -10.15
CA ASP A 97 27.07 -12.40 -9.40
C ASP A 97 26.91 -12.12 -7.91
N ARG A 98 26.57 -10.88 -7.58
CA ARG A 98 26.27 -10.39 -6.22
C ARG A 98 25.19 -9.34 -6.30
N VAL A 99 24.31 -9.33 -5.30
CA VAL A 99 23.19 -8.37 -5.22
C VAL A 99 22.83 -8.11 -3.77
N LEU A 100 22.51 -6.86 -3.46
CA LEU A 100 21.84 -6.49 -2.22
C LEU A 100 20.34 -6.61 -2.41
N THR A 101 19.65 -7.12 -1.42
CA THR A 101 18.18 -7.15 -1.37
C THR A 101 17.71 -6.79 0.01
N ALA A 102 16.53 -6.17 0.08
CA ALA A 102 15.83 -5.98 1.34
C ALA A 102 15.11 -7.26 1.75
N TYR A 103 15.00 -7.47 3.05
CA TYR A 103 14.13 -8.49 3.61
C TYR A 103 13.04 -7.83 4.45
N ASP A 104 11.79 -8.06 4.09
CA ASP A 104 10.63 -7.53 4.81
C ASP A 104 9.73 -8.65 5.31
N PHE A 105 9.48 -8.67 6.60
CA PHE A 105 8.55 -9.59 7.23
C PHE A 105 7.09 -9.37 6.79
N LEU A 106 6.73 -8.14 6.43
CA LEU A 106 5.36 -7.78 6.07
C LEU A 106 4.98 -8.17 4.65
N GLY A 107 5.95 -8.41 3.77
CA GLY A 107 5.74 -8.76 2.36
C GLY A 107 5.08 -10.12 2.10
N GLY A 108 4.52 -10.77 3.10
CA GLY A 108 3.86 -12.06 2.98
C GLY A 108 4.83 -13.23 2.68
N HIS A 109 6.12 -13.00 2.84
CA HIS A 109 7.17 -14.00 2.63
C HIS A 109 7.67 -14.63 3.93
N ALA A 110 7.36 -14.02 5.08
CA ALA A 110 7.69 -14.59 6.37
C ALA A 110 6.67 -15.69 6.72
N GLN A 111 7.16 -16.90 6.90
CA GLN A 111 6.41 -17.94 7.58
C GLN A 111 6.64 -17.80 9.07
N MET A 112 5.55 -17.85 9.83
CA MET A 112 5.66 -17.82 11.27
C MET A 112 6.34 -19.10 11.77
N PRO A 113 7.31 -19.02 12.70
CA PRO A 113 7.88 -20.20 13.31
C PRO A 113 6.79 -21.07 13.97
N LYS A 114 6.92 -22.39 13.86
CA LYS A 114 5.93 -23.34 14.45
C LYS A 114 5.71 -23.12 15.93
N GLU A 115 6.72 -22.67 16.65
CA GLU A 115 6.65 -22.36 18.08
C GLU A 115 5.70 -21.17 18.36
N MET A 116 5.63 -20.19 17.47
CA MET A 116 4.69 -19.07 17.60
C MET A 116 3.25 -19.47 17.26
N LEU A 117 3.06 -20.46 16.37
CA LEU A 117 1.73 -21.00 16.06
C LEU A 117 1.10 -21.66 17.30
N ALA A 118 1.88 -22.33 18.14
CA ALA A 118 1.39 -22.90 19.39
C ALA A 118 0.87 -21.83 20.37
N GLY A 119 1.50 -20.65 20.41
CA GLY A 119 1.04 -19.51 21.21
C GLY A 119 -0.29 -18.93 20.71
N ILE A 120 -0.46 -18.86 19.40
CA ILE A 120 -1.70 -18.37 18.78
C ILE A 120 -2.84 -19.38 18.97
N ALA A 121 -2.56 -20.67 18.85
CA ALA A 121 -3.54 -21.72 19.11
C ALA A 121 -4.08 -21.67 20.55
N ALA A 122 -3.23 -21.29 21.52
CA ALA A 122 -3.65 -21.10 22.91
C ALA A 122 -4.58 -19.87 23.09
N LEU A 123 -4.44 -18.84 22.25
CA LEU A 123 -5.28 -17.65 22.28
C LEU A 123 -6.60 -17.82 21.52
N ALA A 124 -6.66 -18.76 20.58
CA ALA A 124 -7.83 -19.01 19.75
C ALA A 124 -8.08 -20.53 19.59
N PRO A 125 -8.56 -21.20 20.64
CA PRO A 125 -8.71 -22.67 20.65
C PRO A 125 -9.57 -23.23 19.50
N ALA A 126 -10.55 -22.46 19.03
CA ALA A 126 -11.39 -22.85 17.89
C ALA A 126 -10.65 -22.88 16.53
N ALA A 127 -9.43 -22.36 16.47
CA ALA A 127 -8.62 -22.37 15.26
C ALA A 127 -7.67 -23.58 15.17
N VAL A 128 -7.57 -24.37 16.23
CA VAL A 128 -6.62 -25.50 16.35
C VAL A 128 -6.98 -26.67 15.44
N ASP A 129 -8.27 -26.83 15.12
CA ASP A 129 -8.76 -27.88 14.22
C ASP A 129 -8.71 -27.49 12.74
N GLN A 130 -8.09 -26.37 12.40
CA GLN A 130 -8.03 -25.87 11.03
C GLN A 130 -6.67 -26.11 10.39
N ASP A 131 -6.69 -26.25 9.08
CA ASP A 131 -5.55 -26.43 8.21
C ASP A 131 -4.38 -25.51 8.60
N GLU A 132 -3.18 -26.06 8.64
CA GLU A 132 -1.94 -25.36 9.01
C GLU A 132 -1.70 -24.12 8.11
N ASP A 133 -2.11 -24.19 6.85
CA ASP A 133 -2.04 -23.08 5.88
C ASP A 133 -2.98 -21.93 6.24
N LEU A 134 -4.16 -22.24 6.78
CA LEU A 134 -5.12 -21.23 7.22
C LEU A 134 -4.65 -20.50 8.47
N LEU A 135 -4.02 -21.22 9.41
CA LEU A 135 -3.42 -20.64 10.62
C LEU A 135 -2.26 -19.71 10.24
N ASN A 136 -1.40 -20.12 9.32
CA ASN A 136 -0.32 -19.29 8.80
C ASN A 136 -0.85 -18.02 8.13
N THR A 137 -1.89 -18.12 7.32
CA THR A 137 -2.51 -16.96 6.65
C THR A 137 -3.09 -15.97 7.66
N ARG A 138 -3.83 -16.45 8.66
CA ARG A 138 -4.41 -15.61 9.73
C ARG A 138 -3.33 -14.99 10.61
N SER A 139 -2.29 -15.73 10.92
CA SER A 139 -1.18 -15.24 11.72
C SER A 139 -0.38 -14.17 11.02
N ASN A 140 -0.14 -14.35 9.73
CA ASN A 140 0.51 -13.33 8.89
C ASN A 140 -0.35 -12.07 8.75
N ALA A 141 -1.67 -12.22 8.62
CA ALA A 141 -2.58 -11.08 8.61
C ALA A 141 -2.57 -10.33 9.95
N ASN A 142 -2.59 -11.04 11.06
CA ASN A 142 -2.50 -10.43 12.40
C ASN A 142 -1.18 -9.70 12.62
N LEU A 143 -0.06 -10.27 12.17
CA LEU A 143 1.23 -9.58 12.22
C LEU A 143 1.23 -8.33 11.36
N ALA A 144 0.72 -8.41 10.13
CA ALA A 144 0.64 -7.27 9.23
C ALA A 144 -0.24 -6.14 9.82
N MET A 145 -1.35 -6.48 10.48
CA MET A 145 -2.23 -5.49 11.11
C MET A 145 -1.63 -4.82 12.36
N ASN A 146 -0.77 -5.53 13.10
CA ASN A 146 -0.23 -5.05 14.37
C ASN A 146 1.24 -4.64 14.30
N SER A 147 1.86 -4.76 13.15
CA SER A 147 3.27 -4.41 12.95
C SER A 147 3.39 -3.32 11.91
N VAL A 148 4.34 -2.43 12.14
CA VAL A 148 4.71 -1.39 11.16
C VAL A 148 6.15 -1.63 10.75
N SER A 149 6.38 -1.72 9.44
CA SER A 149 7.73 -1.80 8.91
C SER A 149 8.50 -0.51 9.20
N SER A 150 9.72 -0.63 9.70
CA SER A 150 10.61 0.54 9.89
C SER A 150 10.89 1.26 8.57
N MET A 151 10.88 0.55 7.46
CA MET A 151 11.04 1.15 6.12
C MET A 151 9.85 2.05 5.75
N LEU A 152 8.62 1.69 6.17
CA LEU A 152 7.45 2.54 5.96
C LEU A 152 7.56 3.83 6.79
N LEU A 153 8.00 3.73 8.03
CA LEU A 153 8.22 4.91 8.87
C LEU A 153 9.31 5.81 8.28
N ALA A 154 10.43 5.23 7.84
CA ALA A 154 11.50 5.98 7.20
C ALA A 154 11.04 6.65 5.89
N LEU A 155 10.24 5.95 5.07
CA LEU A 155 9.66 6.55 3.87
C LEU A 155 8.72 7.72 4.21
N ARG A 156 7.88 7.55 5.24
CA ARG A 156 7.02 8.63 5.73
C ARG A 156 7.82 9.85 6.13
N ASP A 157 8.83 9.66 6.98
CA ASP A 157 9.68 10.77 7.46
C ASP A 157 10.38 11.47 6.30
N ARG A 158 10.93 10.73 5.36
CA ARG A 158 11.54 11.27 4.14
C ARG A 158 10.55 12.08 3.31
N ALA A 159 9.35 11.54 3.08
CA ALA A 159 8.33 12.21 2.29
C ALA A 159 7.84 13.51 2.95
N LEU A 160 7.64 13.50 4.25
CA LEU A 160 7.26 14.71 4.99
C LEU A 160 8.38 15.76 4.99
N ALA A 161 9.63 15.33 5.11
CA ALA A 161 10.79 16.23 5.00
C ALA A 161 10.91 16.84 3.58
N ALA A 162 10.55 16.10 2.54
CA ALA A 162 10.60 16.58 1.15
C ALA A 162 9.61 17.71 0.85
N ILE A 163 8.57 17.88 1.67
CA ILE A 163 7.59 18.97 1.54
C ILE A 163 7.77 20.08 2.59
N GLU A 164 8.78 19.96 3.45
CA GLU A 164 9.01 20.94 4.51
C GLU A 164 9.38 22.30 3.91
N GLY A 165 8.64 23.33 4.29
CA GLY A 165 8.83 24.70 3.78
C GLY A 165 8.17 24.97 2.43
N GLU A 166 7.58 23.97 1.78
CA GLU A 166 6.84 24.13 0.54
C GLU A 166 5.38 24.50 0.81
N GLU A 167 4.82 25.36 -0.03
CA GLU A 167 3.43 25.80 0.08
C GLU A 167 2.57 25.19 -1.06
N PHE A 168 1.45 24.59 -0.66
CA PHE A 168 0.46 24.00 -1.57
C PHE A 168 -0.94 24.58 -1.33
N PRO A 169 -1.16 25.90 -1.56
CA PRO A 169 -2.39 26.59 -1.20
C PRO A 169 -3.62 26.13 -1.98
N HIS A 170 -3.41 25.48 -3.12
CA HIS A 170 -4.46 24.96 -4.00
C HIS A 170 -5.01 23.60 -3.56
N LEU A 171 -4.36 22.94 -2.60
CA LEU A 171 -4.79 21.61 -2.16
C LEU A 171 -5.88 21.71 -1.08
N PRO A 172 -7.00 21.00 -1.24
CA PRO A 172 -8.08 21.00 -0.28
C PRO A 172 -7.70 20.28 1.01
N ARG A 173 -8.41 20.56 2.09
CA ARG A 173 -8.26 19.87 3.38
C ARG A 173 -9.31 18.77 3.60
N ARG A 174 -10.45 18.89 2.91
CA ARG A 174 -11.54 17.91 2.90
C ARG A 174 -11.77 17.49 1.46
N PHE A 175 -11.65 16.22 1.20
CA PHE A 175 -11.71 15.74 -0.18
C PHE A 175 -12.22 14.31 -0.29
N PHE A 176 -12.89 14.08 -1.40
CA PHE A 176 -13.25 12.75 -1.85
C PHE A 176 -12.27 12.32 -2.94
N VAL A 177 -11.63 11.17 -2.75
CA VAL A 177 -10.72 10.63 -3.76
C VAL A 177 -11.48 9.74 -4.70
N GLY A 178 -11.61 10.22 -5.91
CA GLY A 178 -12.18 9.47 -7.02
C GLY A 178 -11.13 8.76 -7.85
N ARG A 179 -11.55 8.34 -9.03
CA ARG A 179 -10.71 7.62 -9.99
C ARG A 179 -10.66 8.36 -11.31
N ASP A 180 -9.56 8.21 -12.00
CA ASP A 180 -9.49 8.61 -13.40
C ASP A 180 -10.42 7.70 -14.22
N SER A 181 -11.47 8.29 -14.80
CA SER A 181 -12.45 7.60 -15.65
C SER A 181 -11.83 6.93 -16.89
N ARG A 182 -10.59 7.31 -17.25
CA ARG A 182 -9.83 6.70 -18.34
C ARG A 182 -9.22 5.34 -17.98
N GLN A 183 -9.26 4.94 -16.71
CA GLN A 183 -8.71 3.66 -16.29
C GLN A 183 -9.66 2.51 -16.61
N SER A 184 -9.09 1.37 -17.01
CA SER A 184 -9.84 0.16 -17.39
C SER A 184 -10.59 -0.52 -16.24
N ARG A 185 -10.34 -0.11 -15.00
CA ARG A 185 -11.03 -0.61 -13.79
C ARG A 185 -11.93 0.47 -13.24
N ASP A 186 -12.96 0.78 -13.99
CA ASP A 186 -13.99 1.70 -13.54
C ASP A 186 -14.84 1.00 -12.47
N ARG A 187 -14.91 1.60 -11.29
CA ARG A 187 -15.77 1.15 -10.20
C ARG A 187 -16.72 2.29 -9.88
N HIS A 188 -17.90 2.17 -10.42
CA HIS A 188 -18.99 3.10 -10.10
C HIS A 188 -19.73 2.61 -8.86
N MET A 189 -20.13 3.56 -8.02
CA MET A 189 -21.08 3.32 -6.94
C MET A 189 -22.40 3.97 -7.27
N ALA A 190 -23.49 3.24 -7.06
CA ALA A 190 -24.81 3.82 -7.15
C ALA A 190 -24.95 4.89 -6.07
N GLY A 191 -25.36 6.10 -6.46
CA GLY A 191 -25.53 7.23 -5.55
C GLY A 191 -24.28 8.08 -5.33
N GLU A 192 -23.16 7.82 -6.06
CA GLU A 192 -21.95 8.64 -5.96
C GLU A 192 -22.23 10.11 -6.23
N ASP A 193 -23.01 10.43 -7.27
CA ASP A 193 -23.36 11.81 -7.60
C ASP A 193 -24.08 12.51 -6.43
N LEU A 194 -25.02 11.81 -5.79
CA LEU A 194 -25.75 12.33 -4.62
C LEU A 194 -24.82 12.49 -3.40
N LEU A 195 -23.90 11.55 -3.21
CA LEU A 195 -22.88 11.65 -2.15
C LEU A 195 -21.99 12.88 -2.37
N LEU A 196 -21.50 13.08 -3.58
CA LEU A 196 -20.63 14.21 -3.92
C LEU A 196 -21.38 15.55 -3.81
N GLU A 197 -22.65 15.62 -4.23
CA GLU A 197 -23.49 16.80 -4.03
C GLU A 197 -23.62 17.13 -2.54
N HIS A 198 -23.84 16.10 -1.71
CA HIS A 198 -23.99 16.28 -0.26
C HIS A 198 -22.68 16.70 0.40
N LEU A 199 -21.57 16.06 0.05
CA LEU A 199 -20.22 16.40 0.54
C LEU A 199 -19.82 17.83 0.15
N GLY A 200 -20.27 18.31 -1.01
CA GLY A 200 -20.05 19.70 -1.45
C GLY A 200 -20.63 20.73 -0.48
N LEU A 201 -21.67 20.40 0.31
CA LEU A 201 -22.21 21.26 1.34
C LEU A 201 -21.28 21.43 2.56
N PHE A 202 -20.28 20.58 2.68
CA PHE A 202 -19.28 20.56 3.76
C PHE A 202 -17.87 20.90 3.28
N ASP A 203 -17.75 21.62 2.16
CA ASP A 203 -16.50 22.06 1.56
C ASP A 203 -15.57 20.90 1.14
N PHE A 204 -16.14 19.78 0.70
CA PHE A 204 -15.34 18.71 0.10
C PHE A 204 -15.10 18.97 -1.39
N GLU A 205 -13.87 18.69 -1.81
CA GLU A 205 -13.48 18.72 -3.21
C GLU A 205 -13.25 17.31 -3.75
N TYR A 206 -13.51 17.09 -5.03
CA TYR A 206 -13.22 15.84 -5.71
C TYR A 206 -11.77 15.86 -6.21
N VAL A 207 -10.98 14.88 -5.79
CA VAL A 207 -9.55 14.76 -6.10
C VAL A 207 -9.27 13.44 -6.79
N VAL A 208 -8.39 13.47 -7.79
CA VAL A 208 -7.84 12.29 -8.46
C VAL A 208 -6.33 12.28 -8.24
N PHE A 209 -5.81 11.33 -7.48
CA PHE A 209 -4.38 11.27 -7.14
C PHE A 209 -3.48 11.19 -8.37
N GLU A 210 -3.92 10.52 -9.43
CA GLU A 210 -3.18 10.36 -10.67
C GLU A 210 -2.90 11.69 -11.38
N ASN A 211 -3.63 12.75 -11.04
CA ASN A 211 -3.44 14.09 -11.60
C ASN A 211 -2.47 14.95 -10.75
N LEU A 212 -2.04 14.47 -9.61
CA LEU A 212 -1.17 15.19 -8.68
C LEU A 212 0.28 14.69 -8.76
N HIS A 213 1.20 15.63 -8.69
CA HIS A 213 2.61 15.29 -8.50
C HIS A 213 2.81 14.52 -7.17
N PRO A 214 3.79 13.60 -7.03
CA PRO A 214 4.00 12.87 -5.79
C PRO A 214 4.10 13.74 -4.53
N LEU A 215 4.81 14.88 -4.58
CA LEU A 215 4.90 15.80 -3.44
C LEU A 215 3.56 16.48 -3.13
N GLU A 216 2.72 16.72 -4.13
CA GLU A 216 1.36 17.22 -3.90
C GLU A 216 0.49 16.14 -3.22
N GLN A 217 0.63 14.86 -3.58
CA GLN A 217 -0.07 13.77 -2.91
C GLN A 217 0.36 13.68 -1.44
N VAL A 218 1.66 13.80 -1.14
CA VAL A 218 2.19 13.83 0.22
C VAL A 218 1.61 15.05 0.97
N ALA A 219 1.68 16.24 0.39
CA ALA A 219 1.20 17.48 1.01
C ALA A 219 -0.31 17.48 1.26
N LEU A 220 -1.08 16.94 0.30
CA LEU A 220 -2.52 16.78 0.43
C LEU A 220 -2.87 15.93 1.66
N MET A 221 -2.21 14.78 1.81
CA MET A 221 -2.46 13.89 2.94
C MET A 221 -1.93 14.45 4.26
N ALA A 222 -0.76 15.09 4.26
CA ALA A 222 -0.17 15.69 5.46
C ALA A 222 -1.04 16.83 6.03
N ARG A 223 -1.85 17.47 5.20
CA ARG A 223 -2.74 18.59 5.58
C ARG A 223 -4.22 18.22 5.63
N ALA A 224 -4.54 16.97 5.33
CA ALA A 224 -5.91 16.49 5.32
C ALA A 224 -6.60 16.67 6.68
N GLU A 225 -7.83 17.17 6.65
CA GLU A 225 -8.77 17.07 7.76
C GLU A 225 -9.61 15.81 7.60
N VAL A 226 -10.17 15.61 6.41
CA VAL A 226 -10.98 14.44 6.09
C VAL A 226 -10.71 14.00 4.66
N MET A 227 -10.38 12.74 4.50
CA MET A 227 -10.32 12.04 3.22
C MET A 227 -11.42 10.98 3.19
N ILE A 228 -12.18 10.93 2.12
CA ILE A 228 -13.14 9.84 1.86
C ILE A 228 -12.79 9.19 0.53
N SER A 229 -12.85 7.87 0.46
CA SER A 229 -12.68 7.14 -0.80
C SER A 229 -13.27 5.74 -0.73
N TYR A 230 -13.45 5.13 -1.90
CA TYR A 230 -13.72 3.69 -2.00
C TYR A 230 -12.47 2.88 -1.79
N HIS A 231 -12.64 1.65 -1.28
CA HIS A 231 -11.54 0.69 -1.16
C HIS A 231 -10.67 0.63 -2.42
N GLY A 232 -9.39 0.88 -2.28
CA GLY A 232 -8.49 0.85 -3.42
C GLY A 232 -7.07 1.28 -3.11
N ALA A 233 -6.21 1.19 -4.14
CA ALA A 233 -4.78 1.43 -4.01
C ALA A 233 -4.43 2.87 -3.57
N GLY A 234 -5.32 3.85 -3.78
CA GLY A 234 -5.13 5.24 -3.35
C GLY A 234 -4.94 5.38 -1.84
N PHE A 235 -5.48 4.44 -1.04
CA PHE A 235 -5.25 4.41 0.41
C PHE A 235 -3.78 4.22 0.82
N ALA A 236 -2.89 3.84 -0.11
CA ALA A 236 -1.45 3.83 0.16
C ALA A 236 -0.95 5.21 0.62
N ASN A 237 -1.53 6.29 0.11
CA ASN A 237 -1.21 7.66 0.51
C ASN A 237 -1.56 7.98 1.97
N MET A 238 -2.39 7.15 2.64
CA MET A 238 -2.66 7.29 4.07
C MET A 238 -1.38 7.22 4.92
N LEU A 239 -0.32 6.62 4.40
CA LEU A 239 1.01 6.65 5.02
C LEU A 239 1.46 8.07 5.37
N PHE A 240 1.09 9.05 4.57
CA PHE A 240 1.49 10.46 4.73
C PHE A 240 0.49 11.31 5.53
N ALA A 241 -0.62 10.73 5.96
CA ALA A 241 -1.67 11.48 6.66
C ALA A 241 -1.19 12.10 7.98
N SER A 242 -1.80 13.25 8.33
CA SER A 242 -1.68 13.82 9.67
C SER A 242 -2.29 12.89 10.72
N PRO A 243 -1.77 12.85 11.97
CA PRO A 243 -2.44 12.16 13.08
C PRO A 243 -3.85 12.67 13.37
N ASP A 244 -4.14 13.91 13.02
CA ASP A 244 -5.45 14.53 13.21
C ASP A 244 -6.42 14.24 12.06
N ALA A 245 -5.94 13.68 10.95
CA ALA A 245 -6.76 13.38 9.78
C ALA A 245 -7.76 12.26 10.06
N HIS A 246 -8.97 12.42 9.53
CA HIS A 246 -9.96 11.36 9.44
C HIS A 246 -9.91 10.76 8.03
N VAL A 247 -9.63 9.48 7.95
CA VAL A 247 -9.56 8.75 6.68
C VAL A 247 -10.69 7.74 6.67
N ILE A 248 -11.64 7.93 5.77
CA ILE A 248 -12.89 7.16 5.69
C ILE A 248 -12.85 6.29 4.45
N GLU A 249 -12.91 4.99 4.65
CA GLU A 249 -13.02 4.00 3.59
C GLU A 249 -14.48 3.59 3.42
N ILE A 250 -14.97 3.66 2.20
CA ILE A 250 -16.25 3.06 1.81
C ILE A 250 -15.94 1.70 1.19
N GLY A 251 -16.21 0.66 1.94
CA GLY A 251 -15.97 -0.73 1.56
C GLY A 251 -17.21 -1.43 1.04
N THR A 252 -16.98 -2.59 0.45
CA THR A 252 -18.01 -3.53 0.01
C THR A 252 -18.09 -4.72 0.96
N LEU A 253 -19.09 -5.60 0.79
CA LEU A 253 -19.14 -6.86 1.54
C LEU A 253 -17.87 -7.70 1.34
N GLN A 254 -17.32 -7.73 0.12
CA GLN A 254 -16.05 -8.40 -0.15
C GLN A 254 -14.90 -7.78 0.66
N THR A 255 -14.88 -6.45 0.78
CA THR A 255 -13.90 -5.76 1.62
C THR A 255 -14.06 -6.19 3.08
N ALA A 256 -15.29 -6.24 3.59
CA ALA A 256 -15.57 -6.67 4.95
C ALA A 256 -15.13 -8.11 5.22
N GLN A 257 -15.32 -9.02 4.27
CA GLN A 257 -15.04 -10.44 4.45
C GLN A 257 -13.57 -10.80 4.24
N PHE A 258 -12.90 -10.21 3.25
CA PHE A 258 -11.60 -10.69 2.77
C PHE A 258 -10.48 -9.66 2.84
N ARG A 259 -10.80 -8.37 2.93
CA ARG A 259 -9.84 -7.27 2.86
C ARG A 259 -9.95 -6.28 4.00
N TRP A 260 -10.74 -6.60 4.98
CA TRP A 260 -10.85 -5.81 6.18
C TRP A 260 -9.49 -5.72 6.88
N GLY A 261 -9.05 -4.51 7.12
CA GLY A 261 -7.76 -4.26 7.76
C GLY A 261 -6.56 -4.14 6.82
N ASP A 262 -6.73 -4.25 5.49
CA ASP A 262 -5.63 -4.10 4.52
C ASP A 262 -4.84 -2.79 4.74
N PHE A 263 -5.50 -1.73 5.19
CA PHE A 263 -4.90 -0.41 5.38
C PHE A 263 -4.53 -0.07 6.83
N TRP A 264 -4.81 -0.93 7.78
CA TRP A 264 -4.47 -0.71 9.19
C TRP A 264 -2.99 -0.45 9.45
N PRO A 265 -2.04 -1.13 8.79
CA PRO A 265 -0.62 -0.84 8.96
C PRO A 265 -0.27 0.61 8.60
N LEU A 266 -0.93 1.17 7.58
CA LEU A 266 -0.71 2.55 7.15
C LEU A 266 -1.33 3.56 8.13
N ALA A 267 -2.54 3.28 8.62
CA ALA A 267 -3.16 4.06 9.68
C ALA A 267 -2.32 4.05 10.95
N ASN A 268 -1.74 2.89 11.28
CA ASN A 268 -0.84 2.75 12.41
C ASN A 268 0.46 3.54 12.20
N ALA A 269 1.03 3.51 10.99
CA ALA A 269 2.23 4.27 10.66
C ALA A 269 2.01 5.79 10.73
N SER A 270 0.87 6.28 10.23
CA SER A 270 0.53 7.70 10.22
C SER A 270 -0.14 8.18 11.51
N GLN A 271 -0.65 7.25 12.34
CA GLN A 271 -1.45 7.55 13.53
C GLN A 271 -2.75 8.31 13.24
N CYS A 272 -3.23 8.29 11.98
CA CYS A 272 -4.49 8.93 11.61
C CYS A 272 -5.71 8.15 12.14
N ARG A 273 -6.86 8.79 12.10
CA ARG A 273 -8.14 8.17 12.49
C ARG A 273 -8.75 7.52 11.26
N TYR A 274 -8.58 6.19 11.17
CA TYR A 274 -9.11 5.41 10.07
C TYR A 274 -10.43 4.76 10.42
N ILE A 275 -11.43 4.92 9.53
CA ILE A 275 -12.81 4.45 9.70
C ILE A 275 -13.21 3.71 8.44
N SER A 276 -13.76 2.51 8.57
CA SER A 276 -14.37 1.77 7.45
C SER A 276 -15.87 1.78 7.57
N PHE A 277 -16.53 2.27 6.52
CA PHE A 277 -17.96 2.09 6.30
C PHE A 277 -18.20 1.01 5.25
N PHE A 278 -19.21 0.20 5.44
CA PHE A 278 -19.62 -0.77 4.44
C PHE A 278 -20.88 -0.30 3.76
N ALA A 279 -20.78 -0.15 2.42
CA ALA A 279 -21.94 0.23 1.63
C ALA A 279 -23.07 -0.79 1.81
N ASP A 280 -24.31 -0.30 1.90
CA ASP A 280 -25.47 -1.16 2.02
C ASP A 280 -25.64 -2.01 0.75
N PHE A 281 -25.67 -3.31 0.96
CA PHE A 281 -25.92 -4.28 -0.10
C PHE A 281 -27.40 -4.64 -0.04
N ASN A 282 -28.11 -4.21 -1.02
CA ASN A 282 -29.42 -4.72 -1.31
C ASN A 282 -29.30 -6.16 -1.89
N ALA A 283 -28.58 -7.03 -1.21
CA ALA A 283 -28.34 -8.38 -1.65
C ALA A 283 -29.39 -9.28 -1.01
N GLU A 284 -30.23 -9.88 -1.84
CA GLU A 284 -31.09 -10.99 -1.43
C GLU A 284 -30.25 -12.21 -0.96
N ASP A 285 -28.99 -12.28 -1.38
CA ASP A 285 -28.01 -13.29 -0.95
C ASP A 285 -26.68 -12.64 -0.52
N PRO A 286 -26.45 -12.47 0.80
CA PRO A 286 -25.21 -11.89 1.31
C PRO A 286 -23.97 -12.78 1.13
N LEU A 287 -24.11 -14.01 0.65
CA LEU A 287 -23.02 -14.94 0.36
C LEU A 287 -22.55 -14.86 -1.09
N VAL A 288 -23.26 -14.15 -1.97
CA VAL A 288 -22.78 -13.90 -3.33
C VAL A 288 -21.59 -12.99 -3.27
N GLU A 289 -20.41 -13.50 -3.62
CA GLU A 289 -19.21 -12.67 -3.79
C GLU A 289 -19.51 -11.60 -4.86
N PRO A 290 -19.43 -10.31 -4.52
CA PRO A 290 -19.49 -9.27 -5.53
C PRO A 290 -18.25 -9.43 -6.41
N HIS A 291 -18.41 -9.95 -7.60
CA HIS A 291 -17.35 -9.92 -8.58
C HIS A 291 -16.96 -8.46 -8.83
N PHE A 292 -15.67 -8.16 -8.83
CA PHE A 292 -15.14 -6.89 -9.31
C PHE A 292 -15.31 -6.80 -10.84
N SER A 293 -16.54 -6.89 -11.30
CA SER A 293 -16.86 -6.63 -12.70
C SER A 293 -17.07 -5.13 -12.89
N LYS A 294 -16.91 -4.67 -14.12
CA LYS A 294 -17.20 -3.27 -14.49
C LYS A 294 -18.62 -2.83 -14.13
N ASP A 295 -19.49 -3.81 -13.93
CA ASP A 295 -20.92 -3.61 -13.73
C ASP A 295 -21.35 -3.73 -12.26
N SER A 296 -20.41 -3.85 -11.33
CA SER A 296 -20.74 -3.92 -9.90
C SER A 296 -21.07 -2.53 -9.39
N ILE A 297 -22.34 -2.20 -9.39
CA ILE A 297 -22.86 -0.97 -8.77
C ILE A 297 -23.12 -1.28 -7.30
N VAL A 298 -22.46 -0.57 -6.42
CA VAL A 298 -22.65 -0.70 -4.98
C VAL A 298 -23.46 0.51 -4.50
N PRO A 299 -24.67 0.33 -3.96
CA PRO A 299 -25.42 1.43 -3.39
C PRO A 299 -24.74 1.97 -2.13
N VAL A 300 -24.73 3.28 -1.98
CA VAL A 300 -24.21 3.97 -0.80
C VAL A 300 -25.35 4.64 -0.06
N ALA A 301 -25.45 4.41 1.23
CA ALA A 301 -26.34 5.18 2.09
C ALA A 301 -25.70 6.54 2.35
N VAL A 302 -26.08 7.55 1.58
CA VAL A 302 -25.51 8.91 1.66
C VAL A 302 -25.60 9.47 3.07
N SER A 303 -26.67 9.18 3.79
CA SER A 303 -26.89 9.63 5.17
C SER A 303 -25.91 9.03 6.20
N GLU A 304 -25.21 7.95 5.84
CA GLU A 304 -24.23 7.30 6.73
C GLU A 304 -22.80 7.82 6.48
N VAL A 305 -22.56 8.36 5.30
CA VAL A 305 -21.23 8.85 4.89
C VAL A 305 -21.10 10.37 5.11
N ALA A 306 -22.19 11.10 4.91
CA ALA A 306 -22.24 12.55 5.10
C ALA A 306 -22.62 12.92 6.53
#